data_0ac3290c06dfc832b925ddef7724883a
#
_entry.id   0ac3290c06dfc832b925ddef7724883a
#
_cell.length_a   1.000
_cell.length_b   1.000
_cell.length_c   1.000
_cell.angle_alpha   90.00
_cell.angle_beta   90.00
_cell.angle_gamma   90.00
#
_symmetry.space_group_name_H-M   'P 1'
#
loop_
_entity.id
_entity.type
_entity.pdbx_description
1 polymer ?
#
loop_
_entity_poly.entity_id
_entity_poly.type
_entity_poly.pdbx_seq_one_letter_code
_entity_poly.pdbx_strand_id
1 'polypeptide(L)'
;MKTEKETKQDELAAIGIGAMIVFIALILVAAVAAAVIIQTAEKLQQNAQASGDDTQEQMSTKLTLINVVIETRDLGADNAIGGAAGPNADEADLFVTFELAPGSEPTQADDIGYTVICENLGQDGAVGGAGAANEDFTAFAQGDLSGATLHIGDGANAGNAITLEPGTTYVVVLEIDECIPTANTDHIAIFSVDGGGATYEELQYGSAPTVGDVVV
;
A
#
# COMPACT_ATOMS: atom_id res chain seq x y z
N MET A 1 47.66 -73.31 -26.18
CA MET A 1 48.03 -71.92 -26.45
C MET A 1 46.96 -71.07 -27.11
N LYS A 2 45.93 -71.65 -27.73
CA LYS A 2 44.82 -70.88 -28.35
C LYS A 2 43.80 -70.37 -27.32
N THR A 3 43.47 -71.17 -26.32
CA THR A 3 42.48 -70.86 -25.27
C THR A 3 42.86 -69.72 -24.34
N GLU A 4 44.16 -69.50 -24.07
CA GLU A 4 44.63 -68.43 -23.15
C GLU A 4 44.60 -67.04 -23.79
N LYS A 5 44.69 -66.94 -25.11
CA LYS A 5 44.53 -65.66 -25.81
C LYS A 5 43.05 -65.26 -25.95
N GLU A 6 42.14 -66.22 -26.10
CA GLU A 6 40.70 -65.95 -26.22
C GLU A 6 40.15 -65.47 -24.87
N THR A 7 40.54 -66.08 -23.74
CA THR A 7 40.10 -65.62 -22.38
C THR A 7 40.59 -64.22 -22.08
N LYS A 8 41.82 -63.86 -22.44
CA LYS A 8 42.33 -62.49 -22.25
C LYS A 8 41.62 -61.45 -23.13
N GLN A 9 41.22 -61.82 -24.34
CA GLN A 9 40.45 -60.92 -25.19
C GLN A 9 39.01 -60.71 -24.67
N ASP A 10 38.39 -61.74 -24.11
CA ASP A 10 37.06 -61.64 -23.52
C ASP A 10 37.07 -60.80 -22.24
N GLU A 11 38.11 -60.90 -21.39
CA GLU A 11 38.29 -60.05 -20.23
C GLU A 11 38.48 -58.57 -20.61
N LEU A 12 39.28 -58.30 -21.62
CA LEU A 12 39.47 -56.92 -22.09
C LEU A 12 38.20 -56.34 -22.72
N ALA A 13 37.44 -57.16 -23.42
CA ALA A 13 36.16 -56.74 -23.99
C ALA A 13 35.13 -56.48 -22.90
N ALA A 14 35.08 -57.32 -21.85
CA ALA A 14 34.15 -57.09 -20.71
C ALA A 14 34.49 -55.80 -19.92
N ILE A 15 35.77 -55.52 -19.71
CA ILE A 15 36.25 -54.27 -19.10
C ILE A 15 35.84 -53.06 -19.99
N GLY A 16 36.01 -53.17 -21.30
CA GLY A 16 35.65 -52.13 -22.24
C GLY A 16 34.13 -51.82 -22.24
N ILE A 17 33.31 -52.86 -22.24
CA ILE A 17 31.85 -52.71 -22.15
C ILE A 17 31.44 -52.08 -20.83
N GLY A 18 32.01 -52.52 -19.73
CA GLY A 18 31.75 -51.97 -18.40
C GLY A 18 32.11 -50.49 -18.31
N ALA A 19 33.24 -50.08 -18.87
CA ALA A 19 33.67 -48.67 -18.91
C ALA A 19 32.70 -47.82 -19.80
N MET A 20 32.23 -48.35 -20.90
CA MET A 20 31.24 -47.64 -21.75
C MET A 20 29.91 -47.45 -21.04
N ILE A 21 29.43 -48.46 -20.31
CA ILE A 21 28.18 -48.36 -19.55
C ILE A 21 28.29 -47.28 -18.46
N VAL A 22 29.37 -47.24 -17.71
CA VAL A 22 29.62 -46.24 -16.68
C VAL A 22 29.71 -44.86 -17.31
N PHE A 23 30.38 -44.72 -18.43
CA PHE A 23 30.51 -43.44 -19.15
C PHE A 23 29.16 -42.90 -19.62
N ILE A 24 28.32 -43.75 -20.20
CA ILE A 24 26.97 -43.39 -20.64
C ILE A 24 26.08 -43.01 -19.39
N ALA A 25 26.19 -43.76 -18.30
CA ALA A 25 25.47 -43.45 -17.08
C ALA A 25 25.86 -42.09 -16.50
N LEU A 26 27.17 -41.75 -16.51
CA LEU A 26 27.65 -40.44 -16.06
C LEU A 26 27.15 -39.30 -16.95
N ILE A 27 27.13 -39.49 -18.25
CA ILE A 27 26.59 -38.49 -19.18
C ILE A 27 25.09 -38.28 -18.92
N LEU A 28 24.32 -39.35 -18.75
CA LEU A 28 22.89 -39.24 -18.50
C LEU A 28 22.60 -38.51 -17.17
N VAL A 29 23.33 -38.85 -16.10
CA VAL A 29 23.18 -38.16 -14.81
C VAL A 29 23.57 -36.68 -14.92
N ALA A 30 24.66 -36.37 -15.60
CA ALA A 30 25.11 -35.01 -15.83
C ALA A 30 24.08 -34.21 -16.65
N ALA A 31 23.50 -34.82 -17.70
CA ALA A 31 22.48 -34.17 -18.54
C ALA A 31 21.20 -33.87 -17.75
N VAL A 32 20.72 -34.81 -16.90
CA VAL A 32 19.56 -34.60 -16.07
C VAL A 32 19.83 -33.51 -15.00
N ALA A 33 20.98 -33.56 -14.35
CA ALA A 33 21.39 -32.55 -13.37
C ALA A 33 21.46 -31.15 -14.02
N ALA A 34 22.05 -31.03 -15.19
CA ALA A 34 22.12 -29.77 -15.92
C ALA A 34 20.73 -29.24 -16.30
N ALA A 35 19.82 -30.11 -16.75
CA ALA A 35 18.46 -29.73 -17.09
C ALA A 35 17.69 -29.19 -15.87
N VAL A 36 17.83 -29.84 -14.72
CA VAL A 36 17.19 -29.37 -13.48
C VAL A 36 17.75 -28.02 -13.03
N ILE A 37 19.07 -27.83 -13.12
CA ILE A 37 19.72 -26.56 -12.75
C ILE A 37 19.22 -25.42 -13.66
N ILE A 38 19.13 -25.66 -14.97
CA ILE A 38 18.64 -24.66 -15.91
C ILE A 38 17.18 -24.31 -15.59
N GLN A 39 16.30 -25.28 -15.39
CA GLN A 39 14.90 -25.05 -15.07
C GLN A 39 14.72 -24.27 -13.75
N THR A 40 15.52 -24.60 -12.73
CA THR A 40 15.47 -23.86 -11.47
C THR A 40 16.01 -22.45 -11.61
N ALA A 41 17.06 -22.24 -12.40
CA ALA A 41 17.62 -20.92 -12.68
C ALA A 41 16.62 -20.04 -13.45
N GLU A 42 15.93 -20.57 -14.46
CA GLU A 42 14.88 -19.86 -15.18
C GLU A 42 13.72 -19.44 -14.26
N LYS A 43 13.28 -20.35 -13.39
CA LYS A 43 12.21 -20.05 -12.42
C LYS A 43 12.61 -18.97 -11.42
N LEU A 44 13.86 -19.02 -10.93
CA LEU A 44 14.38 -18.00 -10.04
C LEU A 44 14.49 -16.64 -10.73
N GLN A 45 14.92 -16.63 -11.98
CA GLN A 45 15.02 -15.42 -12.78
C GLN A 45 13.62 -14.79 -13.01
N GLN A 46 12.62 -15.59 -13.39
CA GLN A 46 11.24 -15.10 -13.57
C GLN A 46 10.67 -14.54 -12.26
N ASN A 47 10.87 -15.22 -11.14
CA ASN A 47 10.41 -14.72 -9.85
C ASN A 47 11.13 -13.43 -9.44
N ALA A 48 12.43 -13.33 -9.71
CA ALA A 48 13.20 -12.13 -9.40
C ALA A 48 12.76 -10.93 -10.27
N GLN A 49 12.44 -11.18 -11.55
CA GLN A 49 11.90 -10.14 -12.42
C GLN A 49 10.52 -9.69 -11.96
N ALA A 50 9.59 -10.61 -11.70
CA ALA A 50 8.26 -10.28 -11.21
C ALA A 50 8.32 -9.47 -9.89
N SER A 51 9.13 -9.92 -8.93
CA SER A 51 9.31 -9.18 -7.67
C SER A 51 9.98 -7.82 -7.87
N GLY A 52 10.85 -7.68 -8.87
CA GLY A 52 11.46 -6.41 -9.24
C GLY A 52 10.45 -5.43 -9.85
N ASP A 53 9.62 -5.93 -10.74
CA ASP A 53 8.57 -5.16 -11.40
C ASP A 53 7.52 -4.68 -10.37
N ASP A 54 7.04 -5.58 -9.49
CA ASP A 54 6.12 -5.24 -8.40
C ASP A 54 6.72 -4.18 -7.45
N THR A 55 8.01 -4.30 -7.12
CA THR A 55 8.68 -3.33 -6.26
C THR A 55 8.80 -1.96 -6.95
N GLN A 56 9.07 -1.95 -8.24
CA GLN A 56 9.15 -0.72 -9.02
C GLN A 56 7.79 -0.04 -9.10
N GLU A 57 6.72 -0.79 -9.31
CA GLU A 57 5.35 -0.28 -9.32
C GLU A 57 4.97 0.35 -7.96
N GLN A 58 5.22 -0.36 -6.85
CA GLN A 58 4.99 0.16 -5.50
C GLN A 58 5.79 1.42 -5.17
N MET A 59 6.95 1.62 -5.78
CA MET A 59 7.77 2.82 -5.57
C MET A 59 7.42 3.96 -6.53
N SER A 60 6.88 3.66 -7.71
CA SER A 60 6.60 4.64 -8.74
C SER A 60 5.27 5.36 -8.54
N THR A 61 4.23 4.64 -8.14
CA THR A 61 2.90 5.23 -7.95
C THR A 61 2.72 5.66 -6.50
N LYS A 62 2.95 6.92 -6.24
CA LYS A 62 2.88 7.52 -4.90
C LYS A 62 2.15 8.86 -4.94
N LEU A 63 1.32 9.10 -3.95
CA LEU A 63 0.66 10.37 -3.74
C LEU A 63 1.55 11.30 -2.90
N THR A 64 1.64 12.56 -3.27
CA THR A 64 2.34 13.60 -2.52
C THR A 64 1.33 14.64 -2.07
N LEU A 65 1.20 14.84 -0.76
CA LEU A 65 0.37 15.89 -0.21
C LEU A 65 1.08 17.24 -0.33
N ILE A 66 0.34 18.26 -0.71
CA ILE A 66 0.80 19.63 -0.83
C ILE A 66 0.30 20.45 0.35
N ASN A 67 -0.96 20.27 0.70
CA ASN A 67 -1.61 21.03 1.74
C ASN A 67 -2.85 20.29 2.27
N VAL A 68 -3.11 20.38 3.57
CA VAL A 68 -4.33 19.90 4.21
C VAL A 68 -4.89 21.03 5.07
N VAL A 69 -6.16 21.34 4.88
CA VAL A 69 -6.87 22.44 5.55
C VAL A 69 -8.14 21.91 6.19
N ILE A 70 -8.48 22.39 7.36
CA ILE A 70 -9.77 22.10 7.99
C ILE A 70 -10.86 22.83 7.22
N GLU A 71 -11.77 22.10 6.53
CA GLU A 71 -12.86 22.70 5.79
C GLU A 71 -14.11 22.88 6.66
N THR A 72 -14.51 21.82 7.36
CA THR A 72 -15.64 21.83 8.29
C THR A 72 -15.20 21.28 9.65
N ARG A 73 -15.71 21.85 10.70
CA ARG A 73 -15.54 21.43 12.08
C ARG A 73 -16.75 21.85 12.90
N ASP A 74 -17.72 20.97 12.99
CA ASP A 74 -18.89 21.18 13.85
C ASP A 74 -18.88 20.12 14.96
N LEU A 75 -19.02 20.56 16.19
CA LEU A 75 -19.08 19.71 17.39
C LEU A 75 -20.53 19.42 17.81
N GLY A 76 -21.48 19.70 16.92
CA GLY A 76 -22.89 19.54 17.24
C GLY A 76 -23.43 20.54 18.27
N ALA A 77 -24.68 20.40 18.66
CA ALA A 77 -25.38 21.36 19.51
C ALA A 77 -24.92 21.30 21.00
N ASP A 78 -24.32 20.23 21.41
CA ASP A 78 -23.82 20.01 22.80
C ASP A 78 -22.32 20.35 22.94
N ASN A 79 -21.67 20.69 21.85
CA ASN A 79 -20.24 21.00 21.76
C ASN A 79 -19.35 19.87 22.35
N ALA A 80 -19.80 18.61 22.23
CA ALA A 80 -19.12 17.41 22.68
C ALA A 80 -18.91 16.45 21.50
N ILE A 81 -17.74 15.86 21.39
CA ILE A 81 -17.38 14.87 20.35
C ILE A 81 -18.17 13.58 20.60
N GLY A 82 -18.79 13.04 19.55
CA GLY A 82 -19.54 11.78 19.60
C GLY A 82 -21.01 11.93 20.05
N GLY A 83 -21.61 13.11 19.86
CA GLY A 83 -23.04 13.36 20.06
C GLY A 83 -23.91 12.46 19.16
N ALA A 84 -25.16 12.22 19.58
CA ALA A 84 -26.07 11.31 18.90
C ALA A 84 -26.36 11.75 17.47
N ALA A 85 -26.43 10.79 16.54
CA ALA A 85 -26.87 11.01 15.16
C ALA A 85 -28.21 11.72 15.10
N GLY A 86 -28.21 12.98 14.67
CA GLY A 86 -29.36 13.85 14.54
C GLY A 86 -29.05 14.97 13.53
N PRO A 87 -29.96 15.92 13.33
CA PRO A 87 -29.71 17.06 12.45
C PRO A 87 -28.58 18.00 12.93
N ASN A 88 -27.93 17.68 14.04
CA ASN A 88 -26.75 18.33 14.60
C ASN A 88 -25.69 17.27 14.92
N ALA A 89 -25.46 16.32 14.02
CA ALA A 89 -24.37 15.37 14.15
C ALA A 89 -23.03 16.11 14.04
N ASP A 90 -22.02 15.59 14.72
CA ASP A 90 -20.65 16.05 14.57
C ASP A 90 -20.23 15.87 13.10
N GLU A 91 -19.64 16.89 12.53
CA GLU A 91 -19.22 16.89 11.12
C GLU A 91 -17.82 17.49 11.02
N ALA A 92 -16.94 16.79 10.36
CA ALA A 92 -15.59 17.28 10.12
C ALA A 92 -15.08 16.83 8.75
N ASP A 93 -14.62 17.82 7.99
CA ASP A 93 -14.09 17.61 6.65
C ASP A 93 -12.69 18.21 6.55
N LEU A 94 -11.82 17.52 5.84
CA LEU A 94 -10.50 18.01 5.45
C LEU A 94 -10.45 18.29 3.95
N PHE A 95 -10.04 19.49 3.62
CA PHE A 95 -9.72 19.88 2.26
C PHE A 95 -8.27 19.53 1.98
N VAL A 96 -8.05 18.51 1.16
CA VAL A 96 -6.72 17.97 0.85
C VAL A 96 -6.32 18.32 -0.56
N THR A 97 -5.19 18.98 -0.70
CA THR A 97 -4.55 19.25 -1.99
C THR A 97 -3.38 18.30 -2.18
N PHE A 98 -3.38 17.56 -3.29
CA PHE A 98 -2.37 16.57 -3.58
C PHE A 98 -2.01 16.49 -5.06
N GLU A 99 -0.93 15.81 -5.37
CA GLU A 99 -0.53 15.41 -6.73
C GLU A 99 0.06 14.00 -6.72
N LEU A 100 0.02 13.34 -7.86
CA LEU A 100 0.78 12.10 -8.04
C LEU A 100 2.26 12.44 -8.22
N ALA A 101 3.13 11.67 -7.56
CA ALA A 101 4.57 11.86 -7.66
C ALA A 101 5.05 11.81 -9.13
N PRO A 102 6.05 12.61 -9.50
CA PRO A 102 6.60 12.59 -10.85
C PRO A 102 7.11 11.20 -11.23
N GLY A 103 6.60 10.66 -12.33
CA GLY A 103 6.95 9.32 -12.80
C GLY A 103 5.97 8.21 -12.35
N SER A 104 4.92 8.57 -11.61
CA SER A 104 3.80 7.67 -11.33
C SER A 104 3.06 7.30 -12.60
N GLU A 105 2.43 6.13 -12.64
CA GLU A 105 1.46 5.79 -13.67
C GLU A 105 0.13 6.49 -13.40
N PRO A 106 -0.63 6.85 -14.46
CA PRO A 106 -1.98 7.37 -14.28
C PRO A 106 -2.86 6.35 -13.56
N THR A 107 -3.54 6.78 -12.49
CA THR A 107 -4.32 5.92 -11.59
C THR A 107 -5.75 6.41 -11.51
N GLN A 108 -6.72 5.51 -11.36
CA GLN A 108 -8.11 5.91 -11.13
C GLN A 108 -8.27 6.45 -9.70
N ALA A 109 -9.18 7.39 -9.50
CA ALA A 109 -9.41 7.96 -8.19
C ALA A 109 -9.94 6.93 -7.18
N ASP A 110 -10.71 5.95 -7.63
CA ASP A 110 -11.27 4.84 -6.83
C ASP A 110 -10.21 3.79 -6.43
N ASP A 111 -9.03 3.81 -7.07
CA ASP A 111 -7.88 2.98 -6.66
C ASP A 111 -7.08 3.61 -5.50
N ILE A 112 -7.48 4.81 -5.04
CA ILE A 112 -6.80 5.49 -3.93
C ILE A 112 -7.70 5.51 -2.70
N GLY A 113 -7.30 4.74 -1.70
CA GLY A 113 -7.93 4.73 -0.40
C GLY A 113 -7.26 5.70 0.58
N TYR A 114 -8.04 6.28 1.48
CA TYR A 114 -7.52 7.05 2.61
C TYR A 114 -7.97 6.45 3.94
N THR A 115 -7.15 6.63 4.96
CA THR A 115 -7.47 6.29 6.35
C THR A 115 -6.88 7.37 7.23
N VAL A 116 -7.71 8.00 8.04
CA VAL A 116 -7.28 8.94 9.07
C VAL A 116 -7.43 8.27 10.43
N ILE A 117 -6.34 8.16 11.15
CA ILE A 117 -6.27 7.56 12.48
C ILE A 117 -6.17 8.68 13.50
N CYS A 118 -7.02 8.66 14.52
CA CYS A 118 -7.09 9.68 15.56
C CYS A 118 -7.27 9.06 16.94
N GLU A 119 -6.92 9.82 17.98
CA GLU A 119 -7.30 9.50 19.34
C GLU A 119 -8.75 9.96 19.58
N ASN A 120 -9.64 9.04 19.91
CA ASN A 120 -11.00 9.39 20.28
C ASN A 120 -11.01 9.86 21.74
N LEU A 121 -11.18 11.17 21.94
CA LEU A 121 -11.17 11.80 23.27
C LEU A 121 -12.49 11.66 24.01
N GLY A 122 -13.33 10.71 23.75
CA GLY A 122 -14.59 10.50 24.47
C GLY A 122 -15.54 11.73 24.47
N GLN A 123 -16.80 11.54 24.86
CA GLN A 123 -17.86 12.55 24.81
C GLN A 123 -17.64 13.83 25.65
N ASP A 124 -16.65 13.87 26.51
CA ASP A 124 -16.37 15.02 27.39
C ASP A 124 -15.04 15.73 27.05
N GLY A 125 -14.42 15.39 25.93
CA GLY A 125 -13.12 15.96 25.52
C GLY A 125 -11.97 15.57 26.44
N ALA A 126 -12.18 14.60 27.31
CA ALA A 126 -11.16 14.04 28.18
C ALA A 126 -10.81 12.63 27.72
N VAL A 127 -9.53 12.33 27.62
CA VAL A 127 -9.04 10.97 27.39
C VAL A 127 -9.62 10.08 28.50
N GLY A 128 -10.54 9.17 28.13
CA GLY A 128 -11.15 8.27 29.09
C GLY A 128 -12.30 8.87 29.91
N GLY A 129 -13.30 9.49 29.28
CA GLY A 129 -14.51 10.00 29.94
C GLY A 129 -15.16 8.97 30.86
N ALA A 130 -15.73 9.43 31.98
CA ALA A 130 -16.22 8.65 33.13
C ALA A 130 -17.40 7.68 32.84
N GLY A 131 -17.55 7.21 31.66
CA GLY A 131 -18.56 6.20 31.25
C GLY A 131 -17.99 5.07 30.40
N ALA A 132 -16.81 5.22 29.83
CA ALA A 132 -16.09 4.15 29.12
C ALA A 132 -15.03 3.61 30.08
N ALA A 133 -15.31 2.51 30.70
CA ALA A 133 -14.30 1.70 31.37
C ALA A 133 -13.43 1.07 30.30
N ASN A 134 -12.52 1.81 29.74
CA ASN A 134 -11.41 1.44 28.88
C ASN A 134 -11.26 2.46 27.75
N GLU A 135 -10.31 3.48 27.96
CA GLU A 135 -9.16 3.24 27.13
C GLU A 135 -9.18 4.06 25.87
N ASP A 136 -8.15 4.72 25.67
CA ASP A 136 -7.29 4.74 24.49
C ASP A 136 -7.94 4.09 23.26
N PHE A 137 -9.09 4.63 22.84
CA PHE A 137 -9.76 4.14 21.65
C PHE A 137 -9.23 4.94 20.47
N THR A 138 -8.39 4.31 19.67
CA THR A 138 -8.01 4.82 18.36
C THR A 138 -9.24 4.73 17.46
N ALA A 139 -9.85 5.84 17.11
CA ALA A 139 -10.86 5.90 16.06
C ALA A 139 -10.17 6.07 14.70
N PHE A 140 -10.89 5.76 13.62
CA PHE A 140 -10.40 5.98 12.27
C PHE A 140 -11.57 6.31 11.33
N ALA A 141 -11.35 7.28 10.48
CA ALA A 141 -12.15 7.55 9.30
C ALA A 141 -11.47 6.92 8.08
N GLN A 142 -12.23 6.31 7.18
CA GLN A 142 -11.68 5.67 5.98
C GLN A 142 -12.63 5.81 4.80
N GLY A 143 -12.07 5.85 3.61
CA GLY A 143 -12.82 5.89 2.37
C GLY A 143 -11.90 5.74 1.16
N ASP A 144 -12.48 5.92 -0.01
CA ASP A 144 -11.76 6.06 -1.26
C ASP A 144 -12.02 7.46 -1.85
N LEU A 145 -11.19 7.88 -2.81
CA LEU A 145 -11.36 9.20 -3.42
C LEU A 145 -12.56 9.26 -4.37
N SER A 146 -13.15 8.14 -4.75
CA SER A 146 -14.38 8.09 -5.57
C SER A 146 -15.60 8.49 -4.77
N GLY A 147 -15.65 8.18 -3.50
CA GLY A 147 -16.71 8.57 -2.55
C GLY A 147 -16.57 10.01 -2.04
N ALA A 148 -15.39 10.60 -2.13
CA ALA A 148 -15.09 11.95 -1.71
C ALA A 148 -15.38 12.97 -2.82
N THR A 149 -15.54 14.25 -2.46
CA THR A 149 -15.73 15.33 -3.45
C THR A 149 -14.38 15.69 -4.06
N LEU A 150 -14.05 15.07 -5.18
CA LEU A 150 -12.81 15.33 -5.92
C LEU A 150 -12.99 16.48 -6.91
N HIS A 151 -12.09 17.44 -6.85
CA HIS A 151 -12.03 18.61 -7.76
C HIS A 151 -10.68 18.65 -8.48
N ILE A 152 -10.70 19.08 -9.72
CA ILE A 152 -9.49 19.43 -10.46
C ILE A 152 -9.11 20.88 -10.10
N GLY A 153 -7.84 21.26 -10.28
CA GLY A 153 -7.29 22.53 -9.83
C GLY A 153 -8.01 23.82 -10.28
N ASP A 154 -9.00 23.71 -11.16
CA ASP A 154 -9.91 24.82 -11.55
C ASP A 154 -11.18 24.91 -10.70
N GLY A 155 -11.35 24.02 -9.71
CA GLY A 155 -12.52 23.94 -8.85
C GLY A 155 -13.74 23.23 -9.46
N ALA A 156 -13.60 22.62 -10.66
CA ALA A 156 -14.66 21.82 -11.24
C ALA A 156 -14.74 20.45 -10.55
N ASN A 157 -15.96 20.01 -10.21
CA ASN A 157 -16.17 18.65 -9.69
C ASN A 157 -15.83 17.62 -10.78
N ALA A 158 -14.88 16.76 -10.49
CA ALA A 158 -14.34 15.78 -11.43
C ALA A 158 -15.27 14.57 -11.66
N GLY A 159 -16.24 14.36 -10.78
CA GLY A 159 -17.09 13.14 -10.79
C GLY A 159 -16.33 11.89 -10.31
N ASN A 160 -17.05 10.79 -10.18
CA ASN A 160 -16.58 9.58 -9.51
C ASN A 160 -15.61 8.69 -10.33
N ALA A 161 -15.31 9.02 -11.57
CA ALA A 161 -14.45 8.20 -12.42
C ALA A 161 -13.47 9.09 -13.17
N ILE A 162 -12.45 9.56 -12.46
CA ILE A 162 -11.38 10.35 -13.06
C ILE A 162 -10.07 9.60 -12.99
N THR A 163 -9.33 9.65 -14.09
CA THR A 163 -7.93 9.22 -14.10
C THR A 163 -7.06 10.38 -13.64
N LEU A 164 -6.33 10.16 -12.57
CA LEU A 164 -5.36 11.09 -12.04
C LEU A 164 -4.06 10.99 -12.83
N GLU A 165 -3.56 12.12 -13.31
CA GLU A 165 -2.32 12.20 -14.08
C GLU A 165 -1.21 12.83 -13.24
N PRO A 166 0.04 12.32 -13.32
CA PRO A 166 1.17 12.91 -12.59
C PRO A 166 1.44 14.35 -13.06
N GLY A 167 1.79 15.22 -12.11
CA GLY A 167 2.03 16.62 -12.36
C GLY A 167 0.77 17.50 -12.48
N THR A 168 -0.39 16.93 -12.21
CA THR A 168 -1.64 17.67 -12.07
C THR A 168 -2.03 17.72 -10.61
N THR A 169 -2.39 18.93 -10.14
CA THR A 169 -2.83 19.14 -8.77
C THR A 169 -4.32 18.85 -8.66
N TYR A 170 -4.68 18.03 -7.70
CA TYR A 170 -6.06 17.66 -7.39
C TYR A 170 -6.41 18.13 -5.98
N VAL A 171 -7.70 18.29 -5.77
CA VAL A 171 -8.26 18.66 -4.48
C VAL A 171 -9.38 17.71 -4.15
N VAL A 172 -9.44 17.24 -2.92
CA VAL A 172 -10.49 16.37 -2.42
C VAL A 172 -10.95 16.84 -1.05
N VAL A 173 -12.23 16.69 -0.80
CA VAL A 173 -12.81 16.86 0.55
C VAL A 173 -12.99 15.46 1.14
N LEU A 174 -12.36 15.21 2.27
CA LEU A 174 -12.41 13.96 3.01
C LEU A 174 -13.31 14.11 4.21
N GLU A 175 -14.34 13.28 4.31
CA GLU A 175 -15.22 13.20 5.48
C GLU A 175 -14.47 12.44 6.60
N ILE A 176 -14.28 13.09 7.74
CA ILE A 176 -13.56 12.52 8.91
C ILE A 176 -14.38 12.66 10.20
N ASP A 177 -15.68 12.44 10.12
CA ASP A 177 -16.62 12.65 11.24
C ASP A 177 -16.24 11.89 12.52
N GLU A 178 -15.60 10.71 12.40
CA GLU A 178 -15.09 9.94 13.53
C GLU A 178 -13.80 10.51 14.11
N CYS A 179 -13.14 11.43 13.39
CA CYS A 179 -11.83 12.00 13.70
C CYS A 179 -11.86 13.52 13.71
N ILE A 180 -12.70 14.11 14.52
CA ILE A 180 -12.84 15.58 14.58
C ILE A 180 -11.56 16.24 15.11
N PRO A 181 -11.03 17.25 14.41
CA PRO A 181 -9.87 18.01 14.85
C PRO A 181 -10.08 18.65 16.24
N THR A 182 -9.26 18.29 17.21
CA THR A 182 -9.32 18.84 18.58
C THR A 182 -8.02 19.53 18.99
N ALA A 183 -8.08 20.35 20.01
CA ALA A 183 -6.93 21.11 20.46
C ALA A 183 -5.79 20.22 20.96
N ASN A 184 -4.59 20.43 20.43
CA ASN A 184 -3.36 19.70 20.77
C ASN A 184 -3.45 18.19 20.57
N THR A 185 -4.21 17.75 19.56
CA THR A 185 -4.20 16.36 19.09
C THR A 185 -3.47 16.27 17.75
N ASP A 186 -2.96 15.09 17.45
CA ASP A 186 -2.32 14.77 16.20
C ASP A 186 -3.08 13.60 15.57
N HIS A 187 -3.39 13.71 14.27
CA HIS A 187 -3.96 12.62 13.51
C HIS A 187 -2.94 12.10 12.51
N ILE A 188 -3.07 10.85 12.12
CA ILE A 188 -2.22 10.26 11.07
C ILE A 188 -3.10 9.99 9.86
N ALA A 189 -2.84 10.69 8.77
CA ALA A 189 -3.46 10.44 7.48
C ALA A 189 -2.60 9.47 6.66
N ILE A 190 -3.22 8.42 6.15
CA ILE A 190 -2.59 7.40 5.32
C ILE A 190 -3.33 7.38 3.99
N PHE A 191 -2.62 7.59 2.91
CA PHE A 191 -3.15 7.42 1.55
C PHE A 191 -2.46 6.22 0.92
N SER A 192 -3.23 5.27 0.42
CA SER A 192 -2.74 4.06 -0.23
C SER A 192 -3.26 3.98 -1.66
N VAL A 193 -2.37 3.70 -2.59
CA VAL A 193 -2.73 3.47 -4.00
C VAL A 193 -2.74 1.96 -4.24
N ASP A 194 -3.81 1.43 -4.84
CA ASP A 194 -3.87 0.00 -5.17
C ASP A 194 -2.79 -0.35 -6.20
N GLY A 195 -2.00 -1.38 -5.90
CA GLY A 195 -0.79 -1.73 -6.67
C GLY A 195 0.39 -0.76 -6.50
N GLY A 196 0.21 0.36 -5.81
CA GLY A 196 1.19 1.41 -5.63
C GLY A 196 1.75 1.53 -4.21
N GLY A 197 2.29 2.70 -3.89
CA GLY A 197 2.83 3.03 -2.57
C GLY A 197 1.80 3.62 -1.62
N ALA A 198 2.19 3.75 -0.35
CA ALA A 198 1.44 4.49 0.65
C ALA A 198 2.19 5.75 1.09
N THR A 199 1.43 6.81 1.36
CA THR A 199 1.93 8.07 1.92
C THR A 199 1.37 8.24 3.31
N TYR A 200 2.22 8.64 4.25
CA TYR A 200 1.88 8.88 5.65
C TYR A 200 2.16 10.34 5.95
N GLU A 201 1.16 11.04 6.50
CA GLU A 201 1.30 12.41 6.96
C GLU A 201 0.71 12.56 8.36
N GLU A 202 1.40 13.34 9.19
CA GLU A 202 0.97 13.70 10.54
C GLU A 202 0.26 15.05 10.49
N LEU A 203 -1.03 15.04 10.80
CA LEU A 203 -1.86 16.24 10.84
C LEU A 203 -1.80 16.82 12.24
N GLN A 204 -1.15 17.97 12.39
CA GLN A 204 -0.96 18.61 13.69
C GLN A 204 -1.98 19.72 13.90
N TYR A 205 -2.82 19.57 14.89
CA TYR A 205 -3.80 20.58 15.28
C TYR A 205 -3.26 21.45 16.41
N GLY A 206 -3.30 22.75 16.20
CA GLY A 206 -2.86 23.71 17.20
C GLY A 206 -3.73 23.73 18.46
N SER A 207 -3.48 24.69 19.35
CA SER A 207 -4.21 24.83 20.62
C SER A 207 -5.69 25.24 20.45
N ALA A 208 -6.10 25.67 19.28
CA ALA A 208 -7.48 26.05 18.96
C ALA A 208 -7.72 25.88 17.44
N PRO A 209 -7.93 24.64 16.96
CA PRO A 209 -8.16 24.39 15.54
C PRO A 209 -9.45 25.06 15.08
N THR A 210 -9.35 25.77 13.96
CA THR A 210 -10.48 26.47 13.33
C THR A 210 -10.56 26.16 11.85
N VAL A 211 -11.74 26.34 11.28
CA VAL A 211 -11.93 26.23 9.83
C VAL A 211 -10.97 27.18 9.09
N GLY A 212 -10.27 26.65 8.11
CA GLY A 212 -9.24 27.36 7.36
C GLY A 212 -7.81 27.18 7.89
N ASP A 213 -7.60 26.51 9.01
CA ASP A 213 -6.26 26.22 9.51
C ASP A 213 -5.58 25.14 8.65
N VAL A 214 -4.29 25.40 8.33
CA VAL A 214 -3.43 24.44 7.64
C VAL A 214 -2.81 23.51 8.67
N VAL A 215 -2.90 22.20 8.45
CA VAL A 215 -2.48 21.16 9.41
C VAL A 215 -1.32 20.29 8.93
N VAL A 216 -0.85 20.50 7.70
CA VAL A 216 0.36 19.89 7.11
C VAL A 216 1.27 20.97 6.54
#